data_e9f57c7f0840dbdc6ab1895456e685aa
#
_entry.id   e9f57c7f0840dbdc6ab1895456e685aa
#
_cell.length_a   1.000
_cell.length_b   1.000
_cell.length_c   1.000
_cell.angle_alpha   90.00
_cell.angle_beta   90.00
_cell.angle_gamma   90.00
#
_symmetry.space_group_name_H-M   'P 1'
#
loop_
_entity.id
_entity.type
_entity.pdbx_description
1 polymer ?
#
loop_
_entity_poly.entity_id
_entity_poly.type
_entity_poly.pdbx_seq_one_letter_code
_entity_poly.pdbx_strand_id
1 'polypeptide(L)'
;YQHFLPEELIYSAPSLRFIQKHGLNCKNIDVAAATRRGIPVATLPLFRNATVAEHALALMLACARKIIPGHRAVENSIYREMGIDPIRTTQREHRGNWANIEGVTELKDASVGIIGLGDIGMEVAKRCRAFEMKIFYHQRQRHSSDVEDKVGARFLEFGELLETVDYLVLVLPHTPNSEGLIGADELSRMK
;
A
#
# COMPACT_ATOMS: atom_id res chain seq x y z
N TYR A 1 -4.56 0.74 18.79
CA TYR A 1 -5.68 0.78 19.76
C TYR A 1 -6.65 1.84 19.28
N GLN A 2 -7.86 1.43 18.82
CA GLN A 2 -8.93 2.38 18.51
C GLN A 2 -9.77 2.51 19.79
N HIS A 3 -9.47 3.51 20.59
CA HIS A 3 -10.33 3.88 21.71
C HIS A 3 -11.61 4.48 21.14
N PHE A 4 -12.75 3.95 21.58
CA PHE A 4 -14.06 4.48 21.26
C PHE A 4 -14.40 5.60 22.26
N LEU A 5 -14.92 6.73 21.77
CA LEU A 5 -15.41 7.84 22.58
C LEU A 5 -16.93 7.87 22.49
N PRO A 6 -17.63 7.10 23.34
CA PRO A 6 -19.08 7.00 23.33
C PRO A 6 -19.74 8.20 24.02
N GLU A 7 -21.06 8.28 23.89
CA GLU A 7 -21.89 9.30 24.51
C GLU A 7 -21.61 9.48 26.02
N GLU A 8 -21.52 8.37 26.77
CA GLU A 8 -21.31 8.40 28.22
C GLU A 8 -20.00 9.13 28.58
N LEU A 9 -18.93 8.87 27.85
CA LEU A 9 -17.64 9.54 28.10
C LEU A 9 -17.69 11.03 27.69
N ILE A 10 -18.40 11.37 26.63
CA ILE A 10 -18.59 12.76 26.25
C ILE A 10 -19.35 13.52 27.34
N TYR A 11 -20.42 12.92 27.90
CA TYR A 11 -21.23 13.55 28.94
C TYR A 11 -20.57 13.54 30.32
N SER A 12 -19.70 12.59 30.64
CA SER A 12 -18.95 12.55 31.88
C SER A 12 -17.88 13.63 32.03
N ALA A 13 -17.56 14.33 30.91
CA ALA A 13 -16.55 15.38 30.87
C ALA A 13 -17.19 16.78 30.71
N PRO A 14 -17.69 17.42 31.80
CA PRO A 14 -18.45 18.66 31.73
C PRO A 14 -17.65 19.84 31.14
N SER A 15 -16.33 19.84 31.29
CA SER A 15 -15.42 20.87 30.78
C SER A 15 -14.95 20.62 29.35
N LEU A 16 -15.40 19.56 28.67
CA LEU A 16 -15.02 19.25 27.31
C LEU A 16 -15.60 20.30 26.35
N ARG A 17 -14.72 20.99 25.61
CA ARG A 17 -15.11 22.06 24.68
C ARG A 17 -14.75 21.76 23.22
N PHE A 18 -13.89 20.77 22.98
CA PHE A 18 -13.38 20.47 21.65
C PHE A 18 -12.88 19.04 21.57
N ILE A 19 -13.14 18.35 20.48
CA ILE A 19 -12.63 17.00 20.21
C ILE A 19 -11.81 17.09 18.91
N GLN A 20 -10.53 16.73 18.98
CA GLN A 20 -9.68 16.61 17.80
C GLN A 20 -9.32 15.17 17.54
N LYS A 21 -9.65 14.72 16.32
CA LYS A 21 -9.37 13.37 15.85
C LYS A 21 -8.23 13.37 14.84
N HIS A 22 -7.26 12.51 15.08
CA HIS A 22 -6.20 12.23 14.11
C HIS A 22 -6.69 11.22 13.08
N GLY A 23 -6.73 11.58 11.80
CA GLY A 23 -7.36 10.85 10.71
C GLY A 23 -8.73 11.43 10.33
N LEU A 24 -9.15 11.26 9.09
CA LEU A 24 -10.34 11.90 8.52
C LEU A 24 -11.67 11.25 8.95
N ASN A 25 -11.68 9.98 9.39
CA ASN A 25 -12.91 9.33 9.81
C ASN A 25 -13.16 9.48 11.32
N CYS A 26 -14.42 9.64 11.70
CA CYS A 26 -14.87 9.77 13.10
C CYS A 26 -15.61 8.52 13.59
N LYS A 27 -15.44 7.35 12.99
CA LYS A 27 -16.17 6.11 13.32
C LYS A 27 -16.06 5.69 14.79
N ASN A 28 -15.03 6.14 15.48
CA ASN A 28 -14.79 5.86 16.90
C ASN A 28 -15.21 7.00 17.84
N ILE A 29 -15.97 7.98 17.36
CA ILE A 29 -16.50 9.10 18.16
C ILE A 29 -18.01 9.16 17.95
N ASP A 30 -18.76 9.28 19.03
CA ASP A 30 -20.19 9.63 18.93
C ASP A 30 -20.33 11.12 18.59
N VAL A 31 -20.25 11.41 17.28
CA VAL A 31 -20.34 12.79 16.77
C VAL A 31 -21.72 13.39 17.06
N ALA A 32 -22.79 12.57 17.09
CA ALA A 32 -24.13 13.06 17.40
C ALA A 32 -24.22 13.54 18.85
N ALA A 33 -23.66 12.82 19.80
CA ALA A 33 -23.58 13.23 21.21
C ALA A 33 -22.74 14.50 21.38
N ALA A 34 -21.58 14.62 20.70
CA ALA A 34 -20.78 15.83 20.71
C ALA A 34 -21.56 17.03 20.18
N THR A 35 -22.28 16.85 19.06
CA THR A 35 -23.11 17.88 18.45
C THR A 35 -24.25 18.34 19.39
N ARG A 36 -24.95 17.39 20.05
CA ARG A 36 -26.00 17.73 21.05
C ARG A 36 -25.45 18.59 22.20
N ARG A 37 -24.17 18.42 22.56
CA ARG A 37 -23.48 19.24 23.57
C ARG A 37 -22.84 20.52 23.02
N GLY A 38 -22.99 20.81 21.76
CA GLY A 38 -22.33 21.95 21.12
C GLY A 38 -20.79 21.84 21.08
N ILE A 39 -20.23 20.61 21.15
CA ILE A 39 -18.80 20.38 21.13
C ILE A 39 -18.37 20.14 19.68
N PRO A 40 -17.55 21.00 19.08
CA PRO A 40 -17.04 20.77 17.75
C PRO A 40 -16.07 19.60 17.71
N VAL A 41 -16.18 18.80 16.63
CA VAL A 41 -15.28 17.69 16.35
C VAL A 41 -14.49 18.03 15.09
N ALA A 42 -13.17 18.13 15.20
CA ALA A 42 -12.27 18.37 14.08
C ALA A 42 -11.45 17.14 13.74
N THR A 43 -11.16 16.98 12.46
CA THR A 43 -10.30 15.91 11.94
C THR A 43 -9.04 16.51 11.33
N LEU A 44 -7.92 15.79 11.42
CA LEU A 44 -6.67 16.13 10.77
C LEU A 44 -6.28 15.02 9.78
N PRO A 45 -5.87 15.38 8.55
CA PRO A 45 -5.34 14.38 7.63
C PRO A 45 -4.10 13.70 8.20
N LEU A 46 -3.98 12.39 7.96
CA LEU A 46 -2.80 11.61 8.35
C LEU A 46 -1.75 11.69 7.24
N PHE A 47 -0.71 12.48 7.42
CA PHE A 47 0.45 12.47 6.51
C PHE A 47 1.16 11.11 6.45
N ARG A 48 0.93 10.23 7.44
CA ARG A 48 1.49 8.87 7.48
C ARG A 48 1.00 7.95 6.36
N ASN A 49 -0.12 8.27 5.71
CA ASN A 49 -0.64 7.47 4.59
C ASN A 49 0.39 7.41 3.44
N ALA A 50 1.08 8.52 3.19
CA ALA A 50 2.17 8.59 2.23
C ALA A 50 3.33 7.64 2.59
N THR A 51 3.76 7.63 3.85
CA THR A 51 4.87 6.79 4.33
C THR A 51 4.54 5.29 4.19
N VAL A 52 3.30 4.88 4.49
CA VAL A 52 2.86 3.49 4.33
C VAL A 52 2.85 3.10 2.84
N ALA A 53 2.36 3.99 1.97
CA ALA A 53 2.36 3.77 0.53
C ALA A 53 3.79 3.69 -0.05
N GLU A 54 4.71 4.51 0.45
CA GLU A 54 6.13 4.45 0.08
C GLU A 54 6.77 3.13 0.49
N HIS A 55 6.44 2.62 1.67
CA HIS A 55 6.92 1.31 2.10
C HIS A 55 6.40 0.17 1.20
N ALA A 56 5.11 0.18 0.84
CA ALA A 56 4.55 -0.80 -0.08
C ALA A 56 5.29 -0.78 -1.43
N LEU A 57 5.55 0.41 -1.97
CA LEU A 57 6.30 0.56 -3.22
C LEU A 57 7.75 0.12 -3.10
N ALA A 58 8.40 0.41 -1.96
CA ALA A 58 9.77 -0.05 -1.69
C ALA A 58 9.86 -1.58 -1.67
N LEU A 59 8.86 -2.27 -1.10
CA LEU A 59 8.79 -3.73 -1.13
C LEU A 59 8.61 -4.27 -2.55
N MET A 60 7.71 -3.68 -3.34
CA MET A 60 7.53 -4.06 -4.76
C MET A 60 8.82 -3.86 -5.56
N LEU A 61 9.50 -2.72 -5.39
CA LEU A 61 10.80 -2.47 -6.01
C LEU A 61 11.87 -3.46 -5.55
N ALA A 62 11.91 -3.79 -4.26
CA ALA A 62 12.84 -4.78 -3.73
C ALA A 62 12.63 -6.16 -4.34
N CYS A 63 11.37 -6.56 -4.56
CA CYS A 63 11.03 -7.81 -5.24
C CYS A 63 11.37 -7.76 -6.73
N ALA A 64 10.94 -6.73 -7.46
CA ALA A 64 11.15 -6.59 -8.90
C ALA A 64 12.64 -6.48 -9.25
N ARG A 65 13.38 -5.64 -8.54
CA ARG A 65 14.80 -5.36 -8.80
C ARG A 65 15.74 -6.31 -8.08
N LYS A 66 15.21 -7.29 -7.33
CA LYS A 66 16.02 -8.26 -6.57
C LYS A 66 17.06 -7.57 -5.68
N ILE A 67 16.64 -6.51 -4.98
CA ILE A 67 17.56 -5.68 -4.17
C ILE A 67 18.28 -6.52 -3.12
N ILE A 68 17.58 -7.40 -2.40
CA ILE A 68 18.19 -8.24 -1.36
C ILE A 68 19.21 -9.26 -1.94
N PRO A 69 18.87 -10.04 -2.98
CA PRO A 69 19.88 -10.87 -3.66
C PRO A 69 21.08 -10.07 -4.17
N GLY A 70 20.82 -8.90 -4.79
CA GLY A 70 21.89 -8.02 -5.28
C GLY A 70 22.80 -7.52 -4.16
N HIS A 71 22.25 -7.08 -3.05
CA HIS A 71 23.00 -6.67 -1.86
C HIS A 71 23.89 -7.82 -1.34
N ARG A 72 23.30 -9.01 -1.18
CA ARG A 72 24.07 -10.20 -0.71
C ARG A 72 25.19 -10.59 -1.66
N ALA A 73 24.97 -10.48 -2.97
CA ALA A 73 26.00 -10.77 -3.97
C ALA A 73 27.22 -9.84 -3.82
N VAL A 74 27.00 -8.58 -3.51
CA VAL A 74 28.09 -7.61 -3.24
C VAL A 74 28.73 -7.86 -1.88
N GLU A 75 27.94 -7.99 -0.82
CA GLU A 75 28.39 -8.20 0.56
C GLU A 75 29.28 -9.43 0.69
N ASN A 76 28.89 -10.54 0.05
CA ASN A 76 29.64 -11.81 0.07
C ASN A 76 30.74 -11.89 -0.99
N SER A 77 30.99 -10.81 -1.74
CA SER A 77 32.03 -10.78 -2.78
C SER A 77 31.90 -11.90 -3.82
N ILE A 78 30.67 -12.30 -4.19
CA ILE A 78 30.38 -13.41 -5.12
C ILE A 78 31.10 -13.22 -6.47
N TYR A 79 31.39 -11.98 -6.88
CA TYR A 79 32.17 -11.69 -8.09
C TYR A 79 33.54 -12.38 -8.10
N ARG A 80 34.17 -12.63 -6.94
CA ARG A 80 35.46 -13.36 -6.83
C ARG A 80 35.29 -14.84 -7.15
N GLU A 81 34.23 -15.46 -6.62
CA GLU A 81 33.91 -16.86 -6.89
C GLU A 81 33.54 -17.08 -8.36
N MET A 82 32.88 -16.09 -8.98
CA MET A 82 32.52 -16.12 -10.41
C MET A 82 33.69 -15.79 -11.35
N GLY A 83 34.88 -15.46 -10.82
CA GLY A 83 36.03 -15.05 -11.62
C GLY A 83 35.79 -13.75 -12.41
N ILE A 84 34.96 -12.85 -11.88
CA ILE A 84 34.65 -11.58 -12.51
C ILE A 84 35.64 -10.52 -12.04
N ASP A 85 36.49 -10.07 -12.94
CA ASP A 85 37.41 -8.97 -12.66
C ASP A 85 36.70 -7.63 -12.65
N PRO A 86 37.08 -6.70 -11.76
CA PRO A 86 36.58 -5.33 -11.78
C PRO A 86 36.92 -4.65 -13.11
N ILE A 87 35.90 -4.14 -13.77
CA ILE A 87 36.07 -3.37 -15.00
C ILE A 87 35.68 -1.91 -14.78
N ARG A 88 36.38 -1.01 -15.45
CA ARG A 88 35.94 0.38 -15.55
C ARG A 88 34.85 0.45 -16.60
N THR A 89 33.65 0.83 -16.16
CA THR A 89 32.53 1.04 -17.09
C THR A 89 32.60 2.41 -17.75
N THR A 90 32.19 2.48 -18.99
CA THR A 90 32.06 3.72 -19.77
C THR A 90 30.62 3.80 -20.31
N GLN A 91 30.27 4.91 -20.99
CA GLN A 91 28.97 5.01 -21.68
C GLN A 91 28.76 3.93 -22.76
N ARG A 92 29.83 3.36 -23.29
CA ARG A 92 29.83 2.34 -24.36
C ARG A 92 29.97 0.93 -23.82
N GLU A 93 30.60 0.80 -22.64
CA GLU A 93 30.89 -0.48 -21.98
C GLU A 93 30.29 -0.46 -20.60
N HIS A 94 29.25 -1.24 -20.37
CA HIS A 94 28.64 -1.41 -19.05
C HIS A 94 28.23 -2.88 -18.87
N ARG A 95 28.29 -3.35 -17.64
CA ARG A 95 27.72 -4.64 -17.22
C ARG A 95 26.59 -4.39 -16.24
N GLY A 96 25.36 -4.50 -16.73
CA GLY A 96 24.18 -4.62 -15.87
C GLY A 96 24.06 -6.05 -15.36
N ASN A 97 23.49 -6.23 -14.16
CA ASN A 97 23.22 -7.54 -13.55
C ASN A 97 24.42 -8.51 -13.63
N TRP A 98 25.61 -8.02 -13.26
CA TRP A 98 26.87 -8.77 -13.31
C TRP A 98 26.82 -10.09 -12.50
N ALA A 99 25.98 -10.15 -11.46
CA ALA A 99 25.83 -11.32 -10.60
C ALA A 99 24.85 -12.37 -11.19
N ASN A 100 24.35 -12.15 -12.42
CA ASN A 100 23.39 -13.02 -13.11
C ASN A 100 22.17 -13.37 -12.25
N ILE A 101 21.64 -12.39 -11.50
CA ILE A 101 20.48 -12.57 -10.65
C ILE A 101 19.25 -12.77 -11.54
N GLU A 102 18.63 -13.92 -11.42
CA GLU A 102 17.43 -14.26 -12.19
C GLU A 102 16.19 -13.50 -11.73
N GLY A 103 15.24 -13.32 -12.65
CA GLY A 103 13.92 -12.74 -12.35
C GLY A 103 13.97 -11.25 -11.99
N VAL A 104 14.99 -10.50 -12.42
CA VAL A 104 15.01 -9.04 -12.36
C VAL A 104 14.00 -8.50 -13.38
N THR A 105 12.99 -7.77 -12.87
CA THR A 105 11.90 -7.20 -13.69
C THR A 105 11.75 -5.72 -13.45
N GLU A 106 10.84 -5.08 -14.18
CA GLU A 106 10.47 -3.68 -14.03
C GLU A 106 9.04 -3.57 -13.50
N LEU A 107 8.72 -2.45 -12.85
CA LEU A 107 7.34 -2.15 -12.44
C LEU A 107 6.52 -1.56 -13.59
N LYS A 108 7.16 -0.94 -14.58
CA LYS A 108 6.49 -0.42 -15.77
C LYS A 108 5.70 -1.54 -16.44
N ASP A 109 4.47 -1.24 -16.85
CA ASP A 109 3.51 -2.15 -17.47
C ASP A 109 3.06 -3.35 -16.60
N ALA A 110 3.69 -3.57 -15.43
CA ALA A 110 3.23 -4.56 -14.47
C ALA A 110 1.88 -4.13 -13.85
N SER A 111 1.13 -5.13 -13.37
CA SER A 111 -0.19 -4.92 -12.76
C SER A 111 -0.12 -5.00 -11.24
N VAL A 112 -0.78 -4.06 -10.57
CA VAL A 112 -0.94 -4.04 -9.11
C VAL A 112 -2.43 -4.10 -8.74
N GLY A 113 -2.77 -5.00 -7.82
CA GLY A 113 -4.06 -5.10 -7.17
C GLY A 113 -4.03 -4.48 -5.79
N ILE A 114 -4.97 -3.60 -5.50
CA ILE A 114 -5.08 -2.94 -4.19
C ILE A 114 -6.38 -3.40 -3.55
N ILE A 115 -6.29 -4.18 -2.46
CA ILE A 115 -7.47 -4.55 -1.68
C ILE A 115 -7.68 -3.47 -0.62
N GLY A 116 -8.71 -2.64 -0.84
CA GLY A 116 -9.03 -1.47 -0.03
C GLY A 116 -8.48 -0.16 -0.61
N LEU A 117 -9.25 0.50 -1.48
CA LEU A 117 -8.90 1.79 -2.06
C LEU A 117 -9.37 2.97 -1.17
N GLY A 118 -8.97 2.94 0.12
CA GLY A 118 -9.13 4.04 1.08
C GLY A 118 -7.97 5.04 1.00
N ASP A 119 -7.77 5.83 2.06
CA ASP A 119 -6.74 6.88 2.10
C ASP A 119 -5.33 6.36 1.75
N ILE A 120 -4.94 5.20 2.30
CA ILE A 120 -3.64 4.57 2.02
C ILE A 120 -3.63 3.99 0.61
N GLY A 121 -4.67 3.27 0.21
CA GLY A 121 -4.79 2.68 -1.13
C GLY A 121 -4.71 3.72 -2.24
N MET A 122 -5.33 4.89 -2.04
CA MET A 122 -5.21 6.04 -2.96
C MET A 122 -3.76 6.54 -3.08
N GLU A 123 -3.03 6.61 -1.97
CA GLU A 123 -1.62 7.01 -1.98
C GLU A 123 -0.72 5.95 -2.64
N VAL A 124 -1.05 4.65 -2.51
CA VAL A 124 -0.39 3.58 -3.26
C VAL A 124 -0.67 3.72 -4.75
N ALA A 125 -1.93 3.85 -5.14
CA ALA A 125 -2.34 3.99 -6.55
C ALA A 125 -1.64 5.16 -7.23
N LYS A 126 -1.61 6.32 -6.58
CA LYS A 126 -0.92 7.53 -7.07
C LYS A 126 0.56 7.28 -7.37
N ARG A 127 1.26 6.52 -6.51
CA ARG A 127 2.67 6.19 -6.70
C ARG A 127 2.87 5.14 -7.78
N CYS A 128 2.04 4.10 -7.81
CA CYS A 128 2.06 3.08 -8.86
C CYS A 128 1.82 3.70 -10.24
N ARG A 129 0.94 4.70 -10.36
CA ARG A 129 0.73 5.45 -11.59
C ARG A 129 2.00 6.15 -12.10
N ALA A 130 2.81 6.71 -11.18
CA ALA A 130 4.09 7.34 -11.55
C ALA A 130 5.12 6.33 -12.08
N PHE A 131 4.96 5.04 -11.75
CA PHE A 131 5.74 3.93 -12.29
C PHE A 131 5.11 3.29 -13.53
N GLU A 132 4.09 3.92 -14.11
CA GLU A 132 3.39 3.45 -15.31
C GLU A 132 2.81 2.03 -15.16
N MET A 133 2.39 1.66 -13.93
CA MET A 133 1.75 0.38 -13.64
C MET A 133 0.27 0.39 -14.03
N LYS A 134 -0.27 -0.79 -14.35
CA LYS A 134 -1.72 -1.03 -14.47
C LYS A 134 -2.29 -1.21 -13.09
N ILE A 135 -3.27 -0.38 -12.68
CA ILE A 135 -3.78 -0.35 -11.32
C ILE A 135 -5.20 -0.91 -11.30
N PHE A 136 -5.38 -1.95 -10.50
CA PHE A 136 -6.67 -2.56 -10.22
C PHE A 136 -6.96 -2.49 -8.73
N TYR A 137 -8.24 -2.50 -8.36
CA TYR A 137 -8.59 -2.55 -6.94
C TYR A 137 -9.85 -3.39 -6.71
N HIS A 138 -9.96 -3.87 -5.48
CA HIS A 138 -11.17 -4.50 -4.96
C HIS A 138 -11.53 -3.92 -3.59
N GLN A 139 -12.80 -3.72 -3.37
CA GLN A 139 -13.40 -3.39 -2.07
C GLN A 139 -14.90 -3.67 -2.10
N ARG A 140 -15.52 -3.73 -0.93
CA ARG A 140 -16.95 -4.08 -0.78
C ARG A 140 -17.90 -3.16 -1.53
N GLN A 141 -17.58 -1.87 -1.61
CA GLN A 141 -18.39 -0.88 -2.32
C GLN A 141 -17.50 -0.17 -3.33
N ARG A 142 -17.78 -0.38 -4.60
CA ARG A 142 -17.05 0.26 -5.70
C ARG A 142 -17.11 1.78 -5.59
N HIS A 143 -16.03 2.46 -5.88
CA HIS A 143 -15.98 3.91 -6.02
C HIS A 143 -16.73 4.39 -7.29
N SER A 144 -17.05 5.68 -7.33
CA SER A 144 -17.54 6.32 -8.55
C SER A 144 -16.44 6.38 -9.62
N SER A 145 -16.85 6.49 -10.89
CA SER A 145 -15.93 6.67 -12.02
C SER A 145 -14.97 7.83 -11.82
N ASP A 146 -15.44 8.95 -11.27
CA ASP A 146 -14.60 10.13 -11.04
C ASP A 146 -13.42 9.84 -10.09
N VAL A 147 -13.63 8.97 -9.09
CA VAL A 147 -12.56 8.55 -8.17
C VAL A 147 -11.62 7.58 -8.87
N GLU A 148 -12.15 6.62 -9.62
CA GLU A 148 -11.37 5.66 -10.41
C GLU A 148 -10.46 6.38 -11.41
N ASP A 149 -11.00 7.33 -12.16
CA ASP A 149 -10.27 8.13 -13.16
C ASP A 149 -9.17 8.99 -12.51
N LYS A 150 -9.48 9.61 -11.36
CA LYS A 150 -8.52 10.46 -10.65
C LYS A 150 -7.25 9.71 -10.26
N VAL A 151 -7.36 8.45 -9.85
CA VAL A 151 -6.20 7.64 -9.45
C VAL A 151 -5.73 6.69 -10.54
N GLY A 152 -6.49 6.54 -11.63
CA GLY A 152 -6.20 5.63 -12.73
C GLY A 152 -6.37 4.16 -12.36
N ALA A 153 -7.29 3.84 -11.44
CA ALA A 153 -7.54 2.49 -10.97
C ALA A 153 -8.85 1.94 -11.54
N ARG A 154 -8.89 0.64 -11.84
CA ARG A 154 -10.10 -0.07 -12.29
C ARG A 154 -10.56 -1.06 -11.25
N PHE A 155 -11.86 -1.10 -11.01
CA PHE A 155 -12.46 -2.09 -10.13
C PHE A 155 -12.46 -3.47 -10.79
N LEU A 156 -12.09 -4.50 -10.03
CA LEU A 156 -12.28 -5.90 -10.37
C LEU A 156 -12.93 -6.65 -9.20
N GLU A 157 -13.65 -7.70 -9.50
CA GLU A 157 -14.09 -8.64 -8.49
C GLU A 157 -12.89 -9.37 -7.88
N PHE A 158 -13.01 -9.80 -6.62
CA PHE A 158 -11.88 -10.32 -5.84
C PHE A 158 -11.13 -11.45 -6.55
N GLY A 159 -11.86 -12.43 -7.08
CA GLY A 159 -11.25 -13.54 -7.80
C GLY A 159 -10.53 -13.12 -9.08
N GLU A 160 -11.14 -12.25 -9.87
CA GLU A 160 -10.56 -11.71 -11.09
C GLU A 160 -9.31 -10.86 -10.80
N LEU A 161 -9.33 -10.11 -9.69
CA LEU A 161 -8.17 -9.34 -9.26
C LEU A 161 -6.96 -10.24 -9.03
N LEU A 162 -7.12 -11.34 -8.28
CA LEU A 162 -6.03 -12.27 -7.98
C LEU A 162 -5.40 -12.85 -9.26
N GLU A 163 -6.23 -13.25 -10.22
CA GLU A 163 -5.79 -13.85 -11.47
C GLU A 163 -5.15 -12.85 -12.45
N THR A 164 -5.40 -11.55 -12.22
CA THR A 164 -4.97 -10.49 -13.15
C THR A 164 -3.64 -9.86 -12.76
N VAL A 165 -3.33 -9.78 -11.45
CA VAL A 165 -2.27 -8.90 -10.96
C VAL A 165 -0.94 -9.61 -10.70
N ASP A 166 0.16 -8.88 -10.92
CA ASP A 166 1.52 -9.34 -10.63
C ASP A 166 1.92 -9.03 -9.18
N TYR A 167 1.34 -7.96 -8.60
CA TYR A 167 1.56 -7.53 -7.23
C TYR A 167 0.23 -7.32 -6.52
N LEU A 168 0.14 -7.74 -5.26
CA LEU A 168 -1.04 -7.55 -4.43
C LEU A 168 -0.70 -6.74 -3.18
N VAL A 169 -1.45 -5.65 -2.94
CA VAL A 169 -1.27 -4.77 -1.77
C VAL A 169 -2.56 -4.79 -0.94
N LEU A 170 -2.44 -5.22 0.32
CA LEU A 170 -3.54 -5.26 1.26
C LEU A 170 -3.47 -4.04 2.17
N VAL A 171 -4.48 -3.17 2.08
CA VAL A 171 -4.62 -1.95 2.89
C VAL A 171 -6.00 -1.88 3.54
N LEU A 172 -6.34 -2.96 4.21
CA LEU A 172 -7.61 -3.15 4.92
C LEU A 172 -7.44 -2.97 6.44
N PRO A 173 -8.46 -2.50 7.14
CA PRO A 173 -8.50 -2.66 8.60
C PRO A 173 -8.61 -4.15 8.95
N HIS A 174 -7.92 -4.57 10.01
CA HIS A 174 -8.09 -5.91 10.56
C HIS A 174 -9.48 -6.03 11.18
N THR A 175 -10.25 -6.98 10.70
CA THR A 175 -11.61 -7.31 11.17
C THR A 175 -11.83 -8.82 11.02
N PRO A 176 -12.83 -9.42 11.68
CA PRO A 176 -13.15 -10.82 11.47
C PRO A 176 -13.37 -11.21 10.01
N ASN A 177 -13.85 -10.27 9.17
CA ASN A 177 -14.08 -10.50 7.74
C ASN A 177 -12.82 -10.34 6.86
N SER A 178 -11.76 -9.75 7.38
CA SER A 178 -10.49 -9.59 6.67
C SER A 178 -9.38 -10.51 7.21
N GLU A 179 -9.66 -11.21 8.31
CA GLU A 179 -8.76 -12.21 8.86
C GLU A 179 -8.67 -13.41 7.92
N GLY A 180 -7.45 -13.80 7.56
CA GLY A 180 -7.22 -14.92 6.64
C GLY A 180 -7.69 -14.69 5.20
N LEU A 181 -7.98 -13.44 4.79
CA LEU A 181 -8.49 -13.12 3.46
C LEU A 181 -7.58 -13.60 2.32
N ILE A 182 -6.27 -13.63 2.55
CA ILE A 182 -5.28 -14.18 1.62
C ILE A 182 -4.62 -15.36 2.29
N GLY A 183 -4.90 -16.54 1.78
CA GLY A 183 -4.34 -17.82 2.20
C GLY A 183 -3.62 -18.52 1.04
N ALA A 184 -3.38 -19.80 1.20
CA ALA A 184 -2.71 -20.64 0.19
C ALA A 184 -3.51 -20.71 -1.12
N ASP A 185 -4.83 -20.78 -1.03
CA ASP A 185 -5.72 -20.90 -2.19
C ASP A 185 -5.69 -19.58 -3.01
N GLU A 186 -5.77 -18.43 -2.36
CA GLU A 186 -5.70 -17.13 -3.01
C GLU A 186 -4.33 -16.91 -3.66
N LEU A 187 -3.25 -17.25 -2.95
CA LEU A 187 -1.89 -17.14 -3.49
C LEU A 187 -1.66 -18.07 -4.68
N SER A 188 -2.26 -19.28 -4.68
CA SER A 188 -2.15 -20.21 -5.80
C SER A 188 -2.85 -19.74 -7.09
N ARG A 189 -3.78 -18.81 -6.98
CA ARG A 189 -4.51 -18.21 -8.10
C ARG A 189 -3.80 -17.02 -8.71
N MET A 190 -2.82 -16.46 -8.02
CA MET A 190 -2.01 -15.36 -8.54
C MET A 190 -1.04 -15.84 -9.64
N LYS A 191 -0.61 -14.91 -10.48
CA LYS A 191 0.40 -15.16 -11.51
C LYS A 191 1.76 -15.54 -10.93
#